data_1cc850f528edf78932c16ea2bf2fb7ff
#
_entry.id   1cc850f528edf78932c16ea2bf2fb7ff
#
_cell.length_a   1.000
_cell.length_b   1.000
_cell.length_c   1.000
_cell.angle_alpha   90.00
_cell.angle_beta   90.00
_cell.angle_gamma   90.00
#
_symmetry.space_group_name_H-M   'P 1'
#
loop_
_entity.id
_entity.type
_entity.pdbx_description
1 polymer ?
#
loop_
_entity_poly.entity_id
_entity_poly.type
_entity_poly.pdbx_seq_one_letter_code
_entity_poly.pdbx_strand_id
1 'polypeptide(L)'
;RQARFWSFVALGSTLVAATTIGLAIYAFDAKKESEMRRQQAEGLIGFMLGDLRKKLEPIGKLELLDAVGDQAMSYFETLGERGTPKEMLARAVALKQIGDVRFNQGELAPALKAFKQSLAQAEALHLAEPSNNDYLFELGQAEFWVGYVAWQRGELEQANRSMQHYLEYSEKLSGREPDNVDYRLEVSYALSNLGSI
;
A
#
# COMPACT_ATOMS: atom_id res chain seq x y z
N ARG A 1 28.32 57.84 -10.95
CA ARG A 1 27.29 57.08 -11.70
C ARG A 1 27.40 55.57 -11.43
N GLN A 2 28.59 55.00 -11.37
CA GLN A 2 28.78 53.53 -11.12
C GLN A 2 28.28 53.09 -9.75
N ALA A 3 28.50 53.85 -8.67
CA ALA A 3 28.07 53.47 -7.33
C ALA A 3 26.54 53.35 -7.22
N ARG A 4 25.77 54.17 -7.89
CA ARG A 4 24.30 54.10 -7.94
C ARG A 4 23.81 52.86 -8.72
N PHE A 5 24.47 52.47 -9.79
CA PHE A 5 24.15 51.29 -10.54
C PHE A 5 24.32 50.02 -9.69
N TRP A 6 25.44 49.87 -8.99
CA TRP A 6 25.67 48.74 -8.09
C TRP A 6 24.71 48.68 -6.91
N SER A 7 24.23 49.82 -6.39
CA SER A 7 23.22 49.87 -5.35
C SER A 7 21.86 49.35 -5.86
N PHE A 8 21.46 49.65 -7.08
CA PHE A 8 20.23 49.14 -7.69
C PHE A 8 20.31 47.62 -7.98
N VAL A 9 21.46 47.12 -8.42
CA VAL A 9 21.70 45.69 -8.63
C VAL A 9 21.66 44.94 -7.30
N ALA A 10 22.28 45.48 -6.26
CA ALA A 10 22.25 44.88 -4.91
C ALA A 10 20.82 44.85 -4.33
N LEU A 11 20.06 45.95 -4.47
CA LEU A 11 18.66 46.02 -4.04
C LEU A 11 17.76 45.03 -4.81
N GLY A 12 17.95 44.90 -6.12
CA GLY A 12 17.22 43.95 -6.96
C GLY A 12 17.50 42.52 -6.58
N SER A 13 18.78 42.17 -6.33
CA SER A 13 19.17 40.83 -5.93
C SER A 13 18.65 40.43 -4.54
N THR A 14 18.62 41.35 -3.58
CA THR A 14 18.05 41.09 -2.25
C THR A 14 16.53 40.91 -2.30
N LEU A 15 15.81 41.67 -3.14
CA LEU A 15 14.38 41.52 -3.31
C LEU A 15 14.02 40.15 -3.94
N VAL A 16 14.77 39.75 -4.98
CA VAL A 16 14.60 38.46 -5.62
C VAL A 16 14.90 37.31 -4.64
N ALA A 17 15.99 37.41 -3.88
CA ALA A 17 16.31 36.44 -2.85
C ALA A 17 15.22 36.31 -1.77
N ALA A 18 14.70 37.44 -1.27
CA ALA A 18 13.63 37.45 -0.27
C ALA A 18 12.31 36.85 -0.79
N THR A 19 11.94 37.14 -2.04
CA THR A 19 10.74 36.56 -2.66
C THR A 19 10.92 35.05 -2.91
N THR A 20 12.10 34.62 -3.34
CA THR A 20 12.38 33.18 -3.56
C THR A 20 12.34 32.40 -2.25
N ILE A 21 12.92 32.94 -1.17
CA ILE A 21 12.85 32.33 0.16
C ILE A 21 11.39 32.26 0.67
N GLY A 22 10.62 33.34 0.52
CA GLY A 22 9.22 33.37 0.89
C GLY A 22 8.38 32.33 0.15
N LEU A 23 8.58 32.20 -1.17
CA LEU A 23 7.93 31.17 -1.99
C LEU A 23 8.36 29.75 -1.59
N ALA A 24 9.63 29.55 -1.26
CA ALA A 24 10.13 28.24 -0.82
C ALA A 24 9.53 27.83 0.53
N ILE A 25 9.42 28.76 1.48
CA ILE A 25 8.78 28.53 2.78
C ILE A 25 7.29 28.19 2.57
N TYR A 26 6.58 29.00 1.79
CA TYR A 26 5.17 28.77 1.48
C TYR A 26 4.94 27.39 0.82
N ALA A 27 5.76 27.05 -0.18
CA ALA A 27 5.69 25.75 -0.85
C ALA A 27 5.98 24.58 0.12
N PHE A 28 6.94 24.76 1.04
CA PHE A 28 7.27 23.77 2.06
C PHE A 28 6.11 23.56 3.05
N ASP A 29 5.51 24.65 3.55
CA ASP A 29 4.38 24.57 4.48
C ASP A 29 3.14 23.96 3.80
N ALA A 30 2.84 24.36 2.56
CA ALA A 30 1.74 23.79 1.77
C ALA A 30 1.94 22.29 1.51
N LYS A 31 3.18 21.86 1.22
CA LYS A 31 3.53 20.46 1.06
C LYS A 31 3.32 19.69 2.36
N LYS A 32 3.82 20.19 3.48
CA LYS A 32 3.68 19.57 4.80
C LYS A 32 2.21 19.43 5.22
N GLU A 33 1.40 20.46 4.99
CA GLU A 33 -0.04 20.40 5.27
C GLU A 33 -0.75 19.36 4.39
N SER A 34 -0.42 19.30 3.11
CA SER A 34 -0.96 18.29 2.19
C SER A 34 -0.59 16.87 2.64
N GLU A 35 0.66 16.64 3.05
CA GLU A 35 1.12 15.35 3.58
C GLU A 35 0.40 14.96 4.88
N MET A 36 0.20 15.91 5.80
CA MET A 36 -0.58 15.65 7.02
C MET A 36 -2.03 15.27 6.73
N ARG A 37 -2.69 15.99 5.82
CA ARG A 37 -4.08 15.67 5.41
C ARG A 37 -4.16 14.29 4.76
N ARG A 38 -3.18 13.92 3.95
CA ARG A 38 -3.11 12.60 3.34
C ARG A 38 -2.96 11.51 4.41
N GLN A 39 -2.03 11.67 5.36
CA GLN A 39 -1.83 10.71 6.45
C GLN A 39 -3.08 10.54 7.32
N GLN A 40 -3.80 11.62 7.59
CA GLN A 40 -5.07 11.55 8.33
C GLN A 40 -6.14 10.79 7.56
N ALA A 41 -6.26 11.02 6.25
CA ALA A 41 -7.21 10.30 5.40
C ALA A 41 -6.89 8.80 5.32
N GLU A 42 -5.63 8.45 5.07
CA GLU A 42 -5.16 7.05 5.02
C GLU A 42 -5.32 6.35 6.39
N GLY A 43 -5.02 7.06 7.49
CA GLY A 43 -5.23 6.56 8.85
C GLY A 43 -6.72 6.29 9.16
N LEU A 44 -7.62 7.17 8.72
CA LEU A 44 -9.05 6.96 8.86
C LEU A 44 -9.54 5.76 8.04
N ILE A 45 -9.10 5.64 6.80
CA ILE A 45 -9.43 4.49 5.93
C ILE A 45 -8.94 3.20 6.61
N GLY A 46 -7.70 3.16 7.09
CA GLY A 46 -7.14 2.01 7.79
C GLY A 46 -7.94 1.62 9.03
N PHE A 47 -8.36 2.59 9.84
CA PHE A 47 -9.24 2.35 10.99
C PHE A 47 -10.60 1.78 10.59
N MET A 48 -11.23 2.35 9.56
CA MET A 48 -12.56 1.90 9.10
C MET A 48 -12.50 0.48 8.53
N LEU A 49 -11.50 0.19 7.72
CA LEU A 49 -11.35 -1.13 7.08
C LEU A 49 -10.77 -2.19 8.04
N GLY A 50 -9.99 -1.80 9.04
CA GLY A 50 -9.41 -2.70 10.02
C GLY A 50 -10.29 -2.91 11.24
N ASP A 51 -10.36 -1.90 12.11
CA ASP A 51 -10.99 -2.05 13.44
C ASP A 51 -12.50 -2.07 13.37
N LEU A 52 -13.12 -1.24 12.52
CA LEU A 52 -14.57 -1.24 12.34
C LEU A 52 -15.03 -2.54 11.67
N ARG A 53 -14.27 -3.04 10.67
CA ARG A 53 -14.55 -4.33 10.04
C ARG A 53 -14.63 -5.45 11.08
N LYS A 54 -13.65 -5.59 11.97
CA LYS A 54 -13.65 -6.63 13.02
C LYS A 54 -14.91 -6.59 13.91
N LYS A 55 -15.53 -5.41 14.05
CA LYS A 55 -16.77 -5.24 14.82
C LYS A 55 -18.01 -5.53 13.99
N LEU A 56 -18.00 -5.30 12.70
CA LEU A 56 -19.13 -5.50 11.79
C LEU A 56 -19.25 -6.96 11.30
N GLU A 57 -18.13 -7.63 11.12
CA GLU A 57 -18.05 -9.00 10.63
C GLU A 57 -18.87 -9.99 11.49
N PRO A 58 -18.75 -10.02 12.85
CA PRO A 58 -19.52 -10.94 13.67
C PRO A 58 -21.04 -10.73 13.65
N ILE A 59 -21.50 -9.55 13.26
CA ILE A 59 -22.93 -9.21 13.16
C ILE A 59 -23.45 -9.22 11.71
N GLY A 60 -22.64 -9.68 10.75
CA GLY A 60 -23.01 -9.81 9.35
C GLY A 60 -23.31 -8.49 8.63
N LYS A 61 -22.62 -7.41 9.01
CA LYS A 61 -22.86 -6.05 8.49
C LYS A 61 -21.68 -5.50 7.67
N LEU A 62 -20.98 -6.37 6.96
CA LEU A 62 -19.84 -5.97 6.11
C LEU A 62 -20.27 -5.06 4.94
N GLU A 63 -21.51 -5.15 4.48
CA GLU A 63 -22.06 -4.28 3.44
C GLU A 63 -21.96 -2.77 3.77
N LEU A 64 -21.88 -2.43 5.06
CA LEU A 64 -21.71 -1.04 5.50
C LEU A 64 -20.33 -0.48 5.15
N LEU A 65 -19.37 -1.35 4.81
CA LEU A 65 -18.01 -0.95 4.40
C LEU A 65 -17.85 -0.82 2.90
N ASP A 66 -18.81 -1.21 2.08
CA ASP A 66 -18.69 -1.18 0.61
C ASP A 66 -18.42 0.23 0.08
N ALA A 67 -19.25 1.20 0.49
CA ALA A 67 -19.05 2.60 0.08
C ALA A 67 -17.69 3.17 0.55
N VAL A 68 -17.24 2.75 1.72
CA VAL A 68 -15.90 3.12 2.24
C VAL A 68 -14.82 2.48 1.38
N GLY A 69 -14.97 1.20 1.03
CA GLY A 69 -14.07 0.46 0.16
C GLY A 69 -13.96 1.11 -1.23
N ASP A 70 -15.08 1.47 -1.84
CA ASP A 70 -15.11 2.13 -3.14
C ASP A 70 -14.42 3.50 -3.13
N GLN A 71 -14.70 4.31 -2.12
CA GLN A 71 -14.04 5.61 -1.96
C GLN A 71 -12.55 5.47 -1.69
N ALA A 72 -12.15 4.50 -0.88
CA ALA A 72 -10.74 4.22 -0.61
C ALA A 72 -10.01 3.74 -1.87
N MET A 73 -10.61 2.84 -2.66
CA MET A 73 -10.05 2.38 -3.93
C MET A 73 -9.83 3.54 -4.90
N SER A 74 -10.85 4.41 -5.09
CA SER A 74 -10.75 5.58 -5.95
C SER A 74 -9.67 6.54 -5.47
N TYR A 75 -9.59 6.79 -4.16
CA TYR A 75 -8.56 7.63 -3.57
C TYR A 75 -7.16 7.05 -3.79
N PHE A 76 -6.94 5.77 -3.55
CA PHE A 76 -5.65 5.11 -3.74
C PHE A 76 -5.23 5.05 -5.21
N GLU A 77 -6.17 4.90 -6.15
CA GLU A 77 -5.89 5.00 -7.59
C GLU A 77 -5.31 6.38 -7.97
N THR A 78 -5.82 7.46 -7.37
CA THR A 78 -5.29 8.81 -7.64
C THR A 78 -3.89 9.04 -7.10
N LEU A 79 -3.53 8.34 -6.03
CA LEU A 79 -2.20 8.41 -5.42
C LEU A 79 -1.17 7.55 -6.18
N GLY A 80 -1.57 6.41 -6.72
CA GLY A 80 -0.67 5.44 -7.35
C GLY A 80 0.44 5.00 -6.38
N GLU A 81 1.69 5.03 -6.81
CA GLU A 81 2.87 4.68 -6.01
C GLU A 81 3.47 5.87 -5.23
N ARG A 82 2.81 7.02 -5.25
CA ARG A 82 3.28 8.21 -4.53
C ARG A 82 3.06 8.07 -3.03
N GLY A 83 4.07 8.39 -2.25
CA GLY A 83 3.99 8.37 -0.79
C GLY A 83 5.32 7.99 -0.15
N THR A 84 5.36 8.07 1.17
CA THR A 84 6.45 7.51 1.97
C THR A 84 6.27 5.97 2.04
N PRO A 85 7.34 5.21 2.28
CA PRO A 85 7.24 3.76 2.45
C PRO A 85 6.19 3.34 3.49
N LYS A 86 6.08 4.08 4.58
CA LYS A 86 5.07 3.82 5.62
C LYS A 86 3.63 3.99 5.11
N GLU A 87 3.39 5.01 4.29
CA GLU A 87 2.07 5.26 3.68
C GLU A 87 1.74 4.20 2.63
N MET A 88 2.72 3.81 1.82
CA MET A 88 2.55 2.75 0.83
C MET A 88 2.24 1.40 1.50
N LEU A 89 2.92 1.08 2.61
CA LEU A 89 2.63 -0.12 3.39
C LEU A 89 1.21 -0.09 3.98
N ALA A 90 0.82 1.01 4.61
CA ALA A 90 -0.52 1.17 5.16
C ALA A 90 -1.60 1.03 4.07
N ARG A 91 -1.32 1.54 2.87
CA ARG A 91 -2.20 1.43 1.70
C ARG A 91 -2.28 0.00 1.18
N ALA A 92 -1.16 -0.72 1.08
CA ALA A 92 -1.15 -2.12 0.70
C ALA A 92 -2.02 -2.97 1.64
N VAL A 93 -1.88 -2.76 2.95
CA VAL A 93 -2.70 -3.43 3.97
C VAL A 93 -4.19 -3.07 3.83
N ALA A 94 -4.52 -1.79 3.62
CA ALA A 94 -5.90 -1.34 3.44
C ALA A 94 -6.54 -1.95 2.17
N LEU A 95 -5.81 -1.99 1.06
CA LEU A 95 -6.26 -2.61 -0.19
C LEU A 95 -6.50 -4.11 -0.03
N LYS A 96 -5.64 -4.80 0.71
CA LYS A 96 -5.85 -6.22 1.07
C LYS A 96 -7.14 -6.41 1.88
N GLN A 97 -7.41 -5.54 2.85
CA GLN A 97 -8.64 -5.60 3.66
C GLN A 97 -9.90 -5.35 2.82
N ILE A 98 -9.86 -4.41 1.86
CA ILE A 98 -10.95 -4.19 0.90
C ILE A 98 -11.18 -5.45 0.07
N GLY A 99 -10.10 -6.03 -0.45
CA GLY A 99 -10.16 -7.28 -1.22
C GLY A 99 -10.80 -8.42 -0.44
N ASP A 100 -10.44 -8.57 0.83
CA ASP A 100 -10.99 -9.61 1.71
C ASP A 100 -12.49 -9.41 2.01
N VAL A 101 -12.93 -8.17 2.27
CA VAL A 101 -14.37 -7.88 2.42
C VAL A 101 -15.15 -8.28 1.17
N ARG A 102 -14.71 -7.89 -0.01
CA ARG A 102 -15.35 -8.21 -1.29
C ARG A 102 -15.31 -9.69 -1.61
N PHE A 103 -14.20 -10.35 -1.29
CA PHE A 103 -14.09 -11.80 -1.42
C PHE A 103 -15.14 -12.53 -0.58
N ASN A 104 -15.31 -12.13 0.69
CA ASN A 104 -16.31 -12.72 1.60
C ASN A 104 -17.76 -12.44 1.15
N GLN A 105 -17.98 -11.40 0.37
CA GLN A 105 -19.26 -11.08 -0.27
C GLN A 105 -19.49 -11.87 -1.58
N GLY A 106 -18.49 -12.63 -2.05
CA GLY A 106 -18.54 -13.36 -3.33
C GLY A 106 -18.20 -12.48 -4.54
N GLU A 107 -17.77 -11.25 -4.34
CA GLU A 107 -17.41 -10.30 -5.39
C GLU A 107 -15.98 -10.52 -5.90
N LEU A 108 -15.74 -11.66 -6.57
CA LEU A 108 -14.39 -12.09 -6.92
C LEU A 108 -13.62 -11.11 -7.83
N ALA A 109 -14.30 -10.44 -8.78
CA ALA A 109 -13.63 -9.51 -9.69
C ALA A 109 -13.21 -8.19 -8.98
N PRO A 110 -14.06 -7.52 -8.19
CA PRO A 110 -13.65 -6.41 -7.34
C PRO A 110 -12.58 -6.79 -6.31
N ALA A 111 -12.67 -7.96 -5.69
CA ALA A 111 -11.67 -8.47 -4.76
C ALA A 111 -10.30 -8.60 -5.44
N LEU A 112 -10.23 -9.24 -6.61
CA LEU A 112 -9.00 -9.40 -7.37
C LEU A 112 -8.39 -8.05 -7.76
N LYS A 113 -9.21 -7.05 -8.12
CA LYS A 113 -8.74 -5.70 -8.42
C LYS A 113 -8.03 -5.09 -7.20
N ALA A 114 -8.62 -5.18 -6.02
CA ALA A 114 -8.05 -4.65 -4.79
C ALA A 114 -6.74 -5.39 -4.41
N PHE A 115 -6.72 -6.71 -4.50
CA PHE A 115 -5.51 -7.50 -4.22
C PHE A 115 -4.37 -7.21 -5.20
N LYS A 116 -4.66 -7.01 -6.50
CA LYS A 116 -3.64 -6.61 -7.47
C LYS A 116 -3.06 -5.22 -7.19
N GLN A 117 -3.86 -4.29 -6.71
CA GLN A 117 -3.36 -2.98 -6.30
C GLN A 117 -2.51 -3.08 -5.02
N SER A 118 -2.91 -3.94 -4.07
CA SER A 118 -2.08 -4.24 -2.89
C SER A 118 -0.73 -4.83 -3.30
N LEU A 119 -0.74 -5.80 -4.22
CA LEU A 119 0.47 -6.42 -4.77
C LEU A 119 1.42 -5.39 -5.37
N ALA A 120 0.93 -4.48 -6.22
CA ALA A 120 1.75 -3.43 -6.82
C ALA A 120 2.43 -2.52 -5.79
N GLN A 121 1.73 -2.17 -4.69
CA GLN A 121 2.33 -1.39 -3.60
C GLN A 121 3.42 -2.19 -2.86
N ALA A 122 3.17 -3.47 -2.59
CA ALA A 122 4.11 -4.35 -1.89
C ALA A 122 5.36 -4.63 -2.75
N GLU A 123 5.20 -4.82 -4.06
CA GLU A 123 6.32 -4.95 -5.02
C GLU A 123 7.22 -3.72 -5.01
N ALA A 124 6.64 -2.52 -5.11
CA ALA A 124 7.38 -1.26 -5.08
C ALA A 124 8.16 -1.07 -3.77
N LEU A 125 7.55 -1.43 -2.63
CA LEU A 125 8.21 -1.40 -1.32
C LEU A 125 9.37 -2.39 -1.23
N HIS A 126 9.16 -3.63 -1.67
CA HIS A 126 10.20 -4.65 -1.65
C HIS A 126 11.37 -4.31 -2.59
N LEU A 127 11.10 -3.72 -3.77
CA LEU A 127 12.14 -3.23 -4.67
C LEU A 127 12.98 -2.11 -4.05
N ALA A 128 12.35 -1.21 -3.27
CA ALA A 128 13.06 -0.11 -2.60
C ALA A 128 13.94 -0.62 -1.43
N GLU A 129 13.46 -1.59 -0.66
CA GLU A 129 14.17 -2.17 0.49
C GLU A 129 14.06 -3.71 0.50
N PRO A 130 14.86 -4.43 -0.32
CA PRO A 130 14.76 -5.90 -0.43
C PRO A 130 15.09 -6.68 0.86
N SER A 131 15.77 -6.05 1.81
CA SER A 131 16.12 -6.65 3.10
C SER A 131 15.03 -6.53 4.15
N ASN A 132 13.99 -5.73 3.92
CA ASN A 132 12.91 -5.49 4.85
C ASN A 132 11.93 -6.67 4.87
N ASN A 133 11.84 -7.35 6.01
CA ASN A 133 11.00 -8.53 6.15
C ASN A 133 9.50 -8.22 6.14
N ASP A 134 9.09 -7.05 6.66
CA ASP A 134 7.68 -6.64 6.63
C ASP A 134 7.20 -6.44 5.20
N TYR A 135 8.03 -5.85 4.33
CA TYR A 135 7.68 -5.65 2.92
C TYR A 135 7.64 -6.97 2.16
N LEU A 136 8.59 -7.88 2.44
CA LEU A 136 8.58 -9.21 1.84
C LEU A 136 7.37 -10.04 2.31
N PHE A 137 6.98 -9.90 3.57
CA PHE A 137 5.78 -10.55 4.12
C PHE A 137 4.50 -10.05 3.43
N GLU A 138 4.32 -8.73 3.34
CA GLU A 138 3.14 -8.16 2.66
C GLU A 138 3.10 -8.52 1.16
N LEU A 139 4.27 -8.63 0.51
CA LEU A 139 4.37 -9.11 -0.86
C LEU A 139 3.89 -10.56 -1.00
N GLY A 140 4.34 -11.44 -0.11
CA GLY A 140 3.87 -12.82 -0.06
C GLY A 140 2.36 -12.93 0.19
N GLN A 141 1.84 -12.16 1.14
CA GLN A 141 0.40 -12.12 1.42
C GLN A 141 -0.43 -11.62 0.23
N ALA A 142 0.06 -10.62 -0.50
CA ALA A 142 -0.63 -10.12 -1.68
C ALA A 142 -0.65 -11.15 -2.82
N GLU A 143 0.46 -11.86 -3.06
CA GLU A 143 0.50 -12.98 -4.02
C GLU A 143 -0.43 -14.13 -3.61
N PHE A 144 -0.46 -14.49 -2.34
CA PHE A 144 -1.44 -15.49 -1.85
C PHE A 144 -2.86 -15.13 -2.27
N TRP A 145 -3.31 -13.91 -1.97
CA TRP A 145 -4.69 -13.49 -2.27
C TRP A 145 -4.98 -13.42 -3.77
N VAL A 146 -4.04 -12.92 -4.56
CA VAL A 146 -4.17 -12.90 -6.04
C VAL A 146 -4.30 -14.32 -6.57
N GLY A 147 -3.45 -15.24 -6.11
CA GLY A 147 -3.47 -16.65 -6.50
C GLY A 147 -4.75 -17.36 -6.06
N TYR A 148 -5.20 -17.11 -4.82
CA TYR A 148 -6.40 -17.74 -4.27
C TYR A 148 -7.67 -17.33 -5.02
N VAL A 149 -7.82 -16.04 -5.32
CA VAL A 149 -8.97 -15.57 -6.12
C VAL A 149 -8.89 -16.08 -7.56
N ALA A 150 -7.70 -16.13 -8.15
CA ALA A 150 -7.52 -16.71 -9.48
C ALA A 150 -7.93 -18.20 -9.52
N TRP A 151 -7.57 -18.96 -8.49
CA TRP A 151 -8.00 -20.35 -8.33
C TRP A 151 -9.53 -20.49 -8.24
N GLN A 152 -10.18 -19.68 -7.42
CA GLN A 152 -11.65 -19.64 -7.29
C GLN A 152 -12.35 -19.30 -8.63
N ARG A 153 -11.68 -18.59 -9.51
CA ARG A 153 -12.16 -18.23 -10.84
C ARG A 153 -11.82 -19.27 -11.93
N GLY A 154 -11.08 -20.32 -11.57
CA GLY A 154 -10.59 -21.33 -12.52
C GLY A 154 -9.41 -20.88 -13.38
N GLU A 155 -8.76 -19.75 -13.04
CA GLU A 155 -7.59 -19.22 -13.73
C GLU A 155 -6.31 -19.92 -13.23
N LEU A 156 -6.20 -21.23 -13.49
CA LEU A 156 -5.22 -22.12 -12.84
C LEU A 156 -3.75 -21.73 -13.09
N GLU A 157 -3.43 -21.24 -14.29
CA GLU A 157 -2.06 -20.77 -14.58
C GLU A 157 -1.65 -19.56 -13.74
N GLN A 158 -2.56 -18.60 -13.55
CA GLN A 158 -2.31 -17.44 -12.69
C GLN A 158 -2.24 -17.87 -11.23
N ALA A 159 -3.15 -18.72 -10.79
CA ALA A 159 -3.16 -19.26 -9.44
C ALA A 159 -1.83 -19.93 -9.10
N ASN A 160 -1.36 -20.81 -9.96
CA ASN A 160 -0.10 -21.53 -9.78
C ASN A 160 1.10 -20.57 -9.70
N ARG A 161 1.20 -19.59 -10.63
CA ARG A 161 2.29 -18.61 -10.60
C ARG A 161 2.32 -17.83 -9.28
N SER A 162 1.18 -17.26 -8.88
CA SER A 162 1.11 -16.48 -7.64
C SER A 162 1.40 -17.32 -6.40
N MET A 163 0.95 -18.58 -6.34
CA MET A 163 1.25 -19.48 -5.22
C MET A 163 2.73 -19.92 -5.19
N GLN A 164 3.39 -20.03 -6.35
CA GLN A 164 4.84 -20.26 -6.42
C GLN A 164 5.62 -19.04 -5.88
N HIS A 165 5.24 -17.82 -6.23
CA HIS A 165 5.85 -16.61 -5.67
C HIS A 165 5.61 -16.51 -4.16
N TYR A 166 4.39 -16.81 -3.70
CA TYR A 166 4.09 -16.86 -2.27
C TYR A 166 4.98 -17.84 -1.53
N LEU A 167 5.19 -19.05 -2.08
CA LEU A 167 6.11 -20.03 -1.51
C LEU A 167 7.55 -19.48 -1.46
N GLU A 168 8.06 -18.93 -2.56
CA GLU A 168 9.40 -18.37 -2.63
C GLU A 168 9.64 -17.30 -1.56
N TYR A 169 8.68 -16.37 -1.38
CA TYR A 169 8.80 -15.30 -0.39
C TYR A 169 8.69 -15.83 1.05
N SER A 170 7.83 -16.82 1.28
CA SER A 170 7.70 -17.48 2.59
C SER A 170 8.97 -18.26 2.96
N GLU A 171 9.59 -18.97 2.03
CA GLU A 171 10.86 -19.66 2.23
C GLU A 171 12.00 -18.66 2.52
N LYS A 172 12.04 -17.53 1.81
CA LYS A 172 12.99 -16.45 2.07
C LYS A 172 12.87 -15.90 3.49
N LEU A 173 11.63 -15.63 3.95
CA LEU A 173 11.36 -15.14 5.29
C LEU A 173 11.76 -16.17 6.36
N SER A 174 11.34 -17.42 6.19
CA SER A 174 11.69 -18.50 7.10
C SER A 174 13.21 -18.76 7.15
N GLY A 175 13.91 -18.60 6.01
CA GLY A 175 15.38 -18.71 5.96
C GLY A 175 16.10 -17.54 6.67
N ARG A 176 15.52 -16.33 6.68
CA ARG A 176 16.07 -15.17 7.39
C ARG A 176 15.82 -15.24 8.90
N GLU A 177 14.68 -15.75 9.32
CA GLU A 177 14.26 -15.89 10.72
C GLU A 177 13.75 -17.31 10.99
N PRO A 178 14.65 -18.31 11.14
CA PRO A 178 14.25 -19.72 11.27
C PRO A 178 13.44 -20.02 12.56
N ASP A 179 13.59 -19.20 13.58
CA ASP A 179 12.87 -19.36 14.86
C ASP A 179 11.47 -18.71 14.82
N ASN A 180 11.15 -17.94 13.78
CA ASN A 180 9.86 -17.32 13.61
C ASN A 180 8.84 -18.37 13.14
N VAL A 181 7.93 -18.73 14.05
CA VAL A 181 6.91 -19.76 13.83
C VAL A 181 5.95 -19.34 12.71
N ASP A 182 5.59 -18.04 12.66
CA ASP A 182 4.63 -17.54 11.68
C ASP A 182 5.18 -17.67 10.26
N TYR A 183 6.47 -17.36 10.03
CA TYR A 183 7.08 -17.52 8.72
C TYR A 183 7.17 -18.99 8.28
N ARG A 184 7.38 -19.93 9.21
CA ARG A 184 7.34 -21.36 8.89
C ARG A 184 5.93 -21.84 8.57
N LEU A 185 4.91 -21.31 9.22
CA LEU A 185 3.52 -21.61 8.90
C LEU A 185 3.14 -21.13 7.50
N GLU A 186 3.62 -19.94 7.09
CA GLU A 186 3.40 -19.42 5.74
C GLU A 186 3.95 -20.38 4.67
N VAL A 187 5.13 -20.99 4.88
CA VAL A 187 5.67 -22.03 3.97
C VAL A 187 4.71 -23.23 3.89
N SER A 188 4.19 -23.68 5.03
CA SER A 188 3.26 -24.82 5.07
C SER A 188 1.95 -24.50 4.35
N TYR A 189 1.43 -23.29 4.50
CA TYR A 189 0.24 -22.83 3.79
C TYR A 189 0.49 -22.73 2.28
N ALA A 190 1.63 -22.19 1.85
CA ALA A 190 1.98 -22.10 0.44
C ALA A 190 2.05 -23.49 -0.23
N LEU A 191 2.71 -24.44 0.41
CA LEU A 191 2.80 -25.83 -0.08
C LEU A 191 1.43 -26.51 -0.15
N SER A 192 0.57 -26.31 0.87
CA SER A 192 -0.79 -26.85 0.90
C SER A 192 -1.65 -26.29 -0.24
N ASN A 193 -1.57 -24.99 -0.50
CA ASN A 193 -2.31 -24.35 -1.58
C ASN A 193 -1.84 -24.81 -2.95
N LEU A 194 -0.52 -24.94 -3.17
CA LEU A 194 0.05 -25.47 -4.42
C LEU A 194 -0.37 -26.93 -4.67
N GLY A 195 -0.49 -27.74 -3.61
CA GLY A 195 -0.97 -29.11 -3.73
C GLY A 195 -2.46 -29.24 -4.04
N SER A 196 -3.22 -28.13 -3.94
CA SER A 196 -4.67 -28.10 -4.16
C SER A 196 -5.06 -27.56 -5.55
N ILE A 197 -4.13 -26.95 -6.31
CA ILE A 197 -4.31 -26.39 -7.66
C ILE A 197 -4.01 -27.46 -8.70
#